data_aaf010f2facd2fb4973fc430e2a23c82
#
_entry.id   aaf010f2facd2fb4973fc430e2a23c82
#
_cell.length_a   1.000
_cell.length_b   1.000
_cell.length_c   1.000
_cell.angle_alpha   90.00
_cell.angle_beta   90.00
_cell.angle_gamma   90.00
#
_symmetry.space_group_name_H-M   'P 1'
#
loop_
_entity.id
_entity.type
_entity.pdbx_description
1 polymer ?
#
loop_
_entity_poly.entity_id
_entity_poly.type
_entity_poly.pdbx_seq_one_letter_code
_entity_poly.pdbx_strand_id
1 'polypeptide(L)'
;KNVNTRLTHELPELDFLSLRGRVGWKEINNKAGKGAELFARQLEASIRGAGVLKPADFLVQDIRSHDEKNRSGKISVKRLDLKTWGRLLRYLPINESVRNQFNKLLPHGEIYSMQANWDGIWSDPVNLSVIGKFNNIGMNSFKSLPAFSGVSGSINAGKKSGTLEISSQQFGFDLPDLFQEPMLFDNFTGNVSWESLSNNDPIKIELNNISFENDHFSGGAHGTYHTEHDGLGEI
;
A
#
# COMPACT_ATOMS: atom_id res chain seq x y z
N LYS A 1 -7.62 22.10 23.59
CA LYS A 1 -8.50 21.23 24.42
C LYS A 1 -8.25 19.82 23.97
N ASN A 2 -7.93 18.94 24.91
CA ASN A 2 -7.83 17.50 24.63
C ASN A 2 -9.24 16.99 24.31
N VAL A 3 -9.35 16.15 23.26
CA VAL A 3 -10.60 15.52 22.87
C VAL A 3 -10.40 14.03 22.92
N ASN A 4 -11.13 13.36 23.80
CA ASN A 4 -11.13 11.91 23.89
C ASN A 4 -12.36 11.39 23.18
N THR A 5 -12.18 10.39 22.34
CA THR A 5 -13.28 9.73 21.62
C THR A 5 -13.00 8.24 21.48
N ARG A 6 -14.06 7.47 21.40
CA ARG A 6 -14.02 6.02 21.13
C ARG A 6 -15.00 5.73 20.00
N LEU A 7 -14.53 5.10 18.94
CA LEU A 7 -15.35 4.84 17.76
C LEU A 7 -16.33 3.69 17.97
N THR A 8 -15.95 2.68 18.76
CA THR A 8 -16.83 1.60 19.23
C THR A 8 -16.45 1.22 20.67
N HIS A 9 -17.34 0.55 21.39
CA HIS A 9 -17.09 0.15 22.80
C HIS A 9 -15.90 -0.80 22.95
N GLU A 10 -15.55 -1.55 21.91
CA GLU A 10 -14.47 -2.54 21.91
C GLU A 10 -13.09 -1.94 21.54
N LEU A 11 -13.06 -0.71 21.03
CA LEU A 11 -11.83 -0.07 20.59
C LEU A 11 -11.23 0.81 21.70
N PRO A 12 -9.90 0.99 21.71
CA PRO A 12 -9.24 1.92 22.61
C PRO A 12 -9.71 3.37 22.40
N GLU A 13 -9.58 4.19 23.41
CA GLU A 13 -9.84 5.62 23.29
C GLU A 13 -8.76 6.33 22.46
N LEU A 14 -9.21 7.22 21.58
CA LEU A 14 -8.39 8.17 20.86
C LEU A 14 -8.26 9.45 21.69
N ASP A 15 -7.07 9.72 22.20
CA ASP A 15 -6.74 10.94 22.95
C ASP A 15 -6.03 11.93 22.00
N PHE A 16 -6.82 12.83 21.42
CA PHE A 16 -6.29 13.87 20.55
C PHE A 16 -5.73 15.03 21.38
N LEU A 17 -4.43 15.26 21.27
CA LEU A 17 -3.75 16.46 21.77
C LEU A 17 -4.00 17.64 20.83
N SER A 18 -4.03 17.40 19.53
CA SER A 18 -4.47 18.34 18.50
C SER A 18 -5.12 17.60 17.34
N LEU A 19 -6.10 18.23 16.71
CA LEU A 19 -6.77 17.73 15.50
C LEU A 19 -7.11 18.92 14.62
N ARG A 20 -6.66 18.90 13.38
CA ARG A 20 -6.96 19.89 12.35
C ARG A 20 -7.29 19.19 11.04
N GLY A 21 -8.06 19.85 10.20
CA GLY A 21 -8.46 19.33 8.90
C GLY A 21 -9.96 19.28 8.72
N ARG A 22 -10.36 18.69 7.63
CA ARG A 22 -11.77 18.48 7.29
C ARG A 22 -11.99 17.00 6.98
N VAL A 23 -12.88 16.37 7.69
CA VAL A 23 -13.39 15.03 7.40
C VAL A 23 -14.86 15.17 7.04
N GLY A 24 -15.30 14.47 6.04
CA GLY A 24 -16.69 14.49 5.63
C GLY A 24 -17.13 13.16 5.02
N TRP A 25 -18.40 12.91 5.14
CA TRP A 25 -19.10 11.82 4.51
C TRP A 25 -20.22 12.39 3.64
N LYS A 26 -20.41 11.79 2.47
CA LYS A 26 -21.42 12.23 1.50
C LYS A 26 -22.09 11.01 0.88
N GLU A 27 -23.40 11.02 0.84
CA GLU A 27 -24.16 10.07 0.03
C GLU A 27 -24.00 10.39 -1.45
N ILE A 28 -23.83 9.35 -2.24
CA ILE A 28 -23.81 9.41 -3.70
C ILE A 28 -25.13 8.84 -4.20
N ASN A 29 -25.83 9.61 -5.02
CA ASN A 29 -27.00 9.16 -5.76
C ASN A 29 -27.00 9.85 -7.12
N ASN A 30 -26.46 9.17 -8.12
CA ASN A 30 -26.28 9.70 -9.47
C ASN A 30 -26.55 8.62 -10.52
N LYS A 31 -26.28 8.91 -11.80
CA LYS A 31 -26.51 7.97 -12.90
C LYS A 31 -25.75 6.65 -12.77
N ALA A 32 -24.61 6.63 -12.08
CA ALA A 32 -23.81 5.43 -11.87
C ALA A 32 -24.38 4.52 -10.77
N GLY A 33 -25.13 5.08 -9.82
CA GLY A 33 -25.74 4.31 -8.74
C GLY A 33 -25.88 5.09 -7.43
N LYS A 34 -26.02 4.31 -6.36
CA LYS A 34 -26.12 4.79 -4.98
C LYS A 34 -24.89 4.34 -4.21
N GLY A 35 -24.39 5.17 -3.30
CA GLY A 35 -23.21 4.82 -2.53
C GLY A 35 -22.82 5.89 -1.52
N ALA A 36 -21.57 5.84 -1.10
CA ALA A 36 -21.02 6.78 -0.15
C ALA A 36 -19.59 7.21 -0.56
N GLU A 37 -19.26 8.41 -0.17
CA GLU A 37 -17.94 9.00 -0.26
C GLU A 37 -17.49 9.42 1.13
N LEU A 38 -16.34 8.93 1.56
CA LEU A 38 -15.62 9.41 2.73
C LEU A 38 -14.38 10.18 2.27
N PHE A 39 -14.16 11.36 2.81
CA PHE A 39 -12.97 12.12 2.49
C PHE A 39 -12.33 12.75 3.73
N ALA A 40 -11.02 12.94 3.65
CA ALA A 40 -10.27 13.81 4.54
C ALA A 40 -9.43 14.79 3.72
N ARG A 41 -9.34 16.03 4.19
CA ARG A 41 -8.52 17.07 3.57
C ARG A 41 -7.66 17.74 4.64
N GLN A 42 -6.35 17.77 4.41
CA GLN A 42 -5.34 18.30 5.32
C GLN A 42 -5.56 17.82 6.77
N LEU A 43 -5.93 16.53 6.90
CA LEU A 43 -6.16 15.92 8.20
C LEU A 43 -4.81 15.72 8.90
N GLU A 44 -4.56 16.50 9.91
CA GLU A 44 -3.41 16.36 10.81
C GLU A 44 -3.86 16.15 12.24
N ALA A 45 -3.15 15.36 12.99
CA ALA A 45 -3.47 15.13 14.40
C ALA A 45 -2.21 14.81 15.20
N SER A 46 -2.21 15.19 16.46
CA SER A 46 -1.30 14.65 17.46
C SER A 46 -2.12 13.77 18.41
N ILE A 47 -1.76 12.51 18.54
CA ILE A 47 -2.53 11.51 19.27
C ILE A 47 -1.60 10.86 20.31
N ARG A 48 -2.03 10.87 21.57
CA ARG A 48 -1.27 10.23 22.64
C ARG A 48 -1.11 8.74 22.38
N GLY A 49 0.12 8.26 22.39
CA GLY A 49 0.44 6.85 22.13
C GLY A 49 0.43 6.41 20.66
N ALA A 50 -0.03 7.26 19.71
CA ALA A 50 0.04 6.98 18.27
C ALA A 50 1.02 7.88 17.51
N GLY A 51 1.30 9.10 18.05
CA GLY A 51 2.24 10.05 17.45
C GLY A 51 1.56 11.16 16.67
N VAL A 52 2.31 11.78 15.77
CA VAL A 52 1.85 12.90 14.95
C VAL A 52 1.48 12.39 13.56
N LEU A 53 0.22 12.57 13.18
CA LEU A 53 -0.28 12.37 11.83
C LEU A 53 0.05 13.61 11.01
N LYS A 54 0.92 13.44 10.01
CA LYS A 54 1.20 14.49 9.02
C LYS A 54 -0.05 14.77 8.19
N PRO A 55 -0.22 15.98 7.63
CA PRO A 55 -1.37 16.32 6.82
C PRO A 55 -1.64 15.26 5.75
N ALA A 56 -2.81 14.66 5.81
CA ALA A 56 -3.25 13.61 4.90
C ALA A 56 -4.47 14.08 4.11
N ASP A 57 -4.46 13.77 2.82
CA ASP A 57 -5.58 13.97 1.92
C ASP A 57 -5.96 12.64 1.29
N PHE A 58 -7.17 12.19 1.53
CA PHE A 58 -7.69 10.98 0.88
C PHE A 58 -9.19 11.06 0.60
N LEU A 59 -9.62 10.23 -0.31
CA LEU A 59 -11.01 10.03 -0.69
C LEU A 59 -11.23 8.55 -0.93
N VAL A 60 -12.32 8.02 -0.39
CA VAL A 60 -12.79 6.65 -0.62
C VAL A 60 -14.23 6.72 -1.07
N GLN A 61 -14.55 6.08 -2.19
CA GLN A 61 -15.89 5.94 -2.72
C GLN A 61 -16.26 4.47 -2.87
N ASP A 62 -17.51 4.14 -2.60
CA ASP A 62 -18.11 2.85 -2.85
C ASP A 62 -19.51 3.09 -3.44
N ILE A 63 -19.76 2.57 -4.64
CA ILE A 63 -20.98 2.80 -5.41
C ILE A 63 -21.54 1.46 -5.84
N ARG A 64 -22.84 1.26 -5.63
CA ARG A 64 -23.63 0.15 -6.18
C ARG A 64 -24.53 0.68 -7.28
N SER A 65 -24.59 0.00 -8.40
CA SER A 65 -25.52 0.33 -9.48
C SER A 65 -26.96 0.26 -9.01
N HIS A 66 -27.86 0.95 -9.72
CA HIS A 66 -29.29 0.99 -9.35
C HIS A 66 -29.97 -0.37 -9.41
N ASP A 67 -29.48 -1.30 -10.22
CA ASP A 67 -29.95 -2.69 -10.32
C ASP A 67 -29.27 -3.62 -9.29
N GLU A 68 -28.40 -3.06 -8.43
CA GLU A 68 -27.62 -3.74 -7.39
C GLU A 68 -26.68 -4.86 -7.88
N LYS A 69 -26.56 -5.05 -9.21
CA LYS A 69 -25.74 -6.12 -9.81
C LYS A 69 -24.26 -5.76 -9.86
N ASN A 70 -23.97 -4.48 -9.99
CA ASN A 70 -22.60 -4.00 -10.14
C ASN A 70 -22.21 -3.11 -8.96
N ARG A 71 -20.97 -3.24 -8.54
CA ARG A 71 -20.33 -2.42 -7.52
C ARG A 71 -19.03 -1.87 -8.06
N SER A 72 -18.70 -0.66 -7.72
CA SER A 72 -17.42 -0.06 -8.05
C SER A 72 -16.90 0.74 -6.87
N GLY A 73 -15.60 0.91 -6.83
CA GLY A 73 -14.99 1.72 -5.80
C GLY A 73 -13.78 2.49 -6.30
N LYS A 74 -13.45 3.50 -5.53
CA LYS A 74 -12.31 4.36 -5.79
C LYS A 74 -11.63 4.77 -4.49
N ILE A 75 -10.32 4.73 -4.50
CA ILE A 75 -9.48 5.33 -3.46
C ILE A 75 -8.57 6.36 -4.15
N SER A 76 -8.46 7.54 -3.58
CA SER A 76 -7.50 8.56 -4.00
C SER A 76 -6.76 9.08 -2.78
N VAL A 77 -5.45 9.05 -2.83
CA VAL A 77 -4.56 9.50 -1.75
C VAL A 77 -3.59 10.51 -2.35
N LYS A 78 -3.54 11.72 -1.81
CA LYS A 78 -2.49 12.68 -2.16
C LYS A 78 -1.22 12.42 -1.37
N ARG A 79 -1.35 12.16 -0.08
CA ARG A 79 -0.23 11.85 0.81
C ARG A 79 -0.71 11.03 2.00
N LEU A 80 0.05 9.98 2.35
CA LEU A 80 -0.22 9.10 3.48
C LEU A 80 1.10 8.59 4.06
N ASP A 81 1.34 8.83 5.35
CA ASP A 81 2.47 8.26 6.10
C ASP A 81 2.06 6.89 6.68
N LEU A 82 2.62 5.81 6.15
CA LEU A 82 2.21 4.45 6.50
C LEU A 82 2.46 4.12 7.97
N LYS A 83 3.57 4.60 8.55
CA LYS A 83 3.93 4.31 9.94
C LYS A 83 2.90 4.87 10.92
N THR A 84 2.50 6.12 10.72
CA THR A 84 1.52 6.78 11.60
C THR A 84 0.13 6.22 11.38
N TRP A 85 -0.28 6.02 10.13
CA TRP A 85 -1.56 5.38 9.83
C TRP A 85 -1.66 3.96 10.35
N GLY A 86 -0.60 3.15 10.25
CA GLY A 86 -0.52 1.82 10.84
C GLY A 86 -0.80 1.82 12.34
N ARG A 87 -0.25 2.79 13.06
CA ARG A 87 -0.53 2.95 14.51
C ARG A 87 -1.99 3.34 14.80
N LEU A 88 -2.64 4.04 13.87
CA LEU A 88 -4.04 4.43 14.02
C LEU A 88 -5.02 3.28 13.75
N LEU A 89 -4.63 2.27 12.98
CA LEU A 89 -5.50 1.14 12.66
C LEU A 89 -6.05 0.43 13.89
N ARG A 90 -5.32 0.44 15.01
CA ARG A 90 -5.80 -0.15 16.27
C ARG A 90 -7.02 0.56 16.87
N TYR A 91 -7.26 1.81 16.49
CA TYR A 91 -8.37 2.62 16.96
C TYR A 91 -9.55 2.64 15.97
N LEU A 92 -9.39 2.05 14.79
CA LEU A 92 -10.39 2.06 13.74
C LEU A 92 -11.18 0.75 13.71
N PRO A 93 -12.49 0.78 13.38
CA PRO A 93 -13.32 -0.40 13.25
C PRO A 93 -13.05 -1.15 11.93
N ILE A 94 -11.84 -1.67 11.78
CA ILE A 94 -11.39 -2.46 10.63
C ILE A 94 -11.30 -3.94 11.00
N ASN A 95 -11.28 -4.79 9.96
CA ASN A 95 -11.12 -6.22 10.14
C ASN A 95 -9.85 -6.55 10.92
N GLU A 96 -9.96 -7.47 11.91
CA GLU A 96 -8.86 -7.87 12.76
C GLU A 96 -7.69 -8.49 11.99
N SER A 97 -7.98 -9.25 10.93
CA SER A 97 -6.95 -9.83 10.06
C SER A 97 -6.08 -8.75 9.42
N VAL A 98 -6.69 -7.68 8.91
CA VAL A 98 -5.97 -6.53 8.33
C VAL A 98 -5.10 -5.86 9.38
N ARG A 99 -5.64 -5.63 10.58
CA ARG A 99 -4.90 -5.04 11.70
C ARG A 99 -3.69 -5.88 12.09
N ASN A 100 -3.87 -7.21 12.18
CA ASN A 100 -2.81 -8.14 12.54
C ASN A 100 -1.72 -8.20 11.48
N GLN A 101 -2.06 -8.16 10.20
CA GLN A 101 -1.09 -8.08 9.11
C GLN A 101 -0.27 -6.79 9.19
N PHE A 102 -0.89 -5.65 9.37
CA PHE A 102 -0.19 -4.38 9.54
C PHE A 102 0.76 -4.37 10.75
N ASN A 103 0.33 -4.96 11.86
CA ASN A 103 1.15 -5.06 13.07
C ASN A 103 2.36 -5.98 12.89
N LYS A 104 2.29 -6.99 12.02
CA LYS A 104 3.40 -7.89 11.69
C LYS A 104 4.36 -7.25 10.69
N LEU A 105 3.81 -6.67 9.64
CA LEU A 105 4.58 -6.03 8.57
C LEU A 105 5.27 -4.74 9.01
N LEU A 106 4.72 -4.00 9.96
CA LEU A 106 5.19 -2.68 10.40
C LEU A 106 5.57 -1.77 9.22
N PRO A 107 4.69 -1.60 8.22
CA PRO A 107 5.03 -0.85 7.04
C PRO A 107 5.33 0.61 7.39
N HIS A 108 6.31 1.18 6.72
CA HIS A 108 6.70 2.57 6.87
C HIS A 108 7.00 3.21 5.51
N GLY A 109 7.20 4.52 5.50
CA GLY A 109 7.37 5.31 4.29
C GLY A 109 6.12 6.09 3.93
N GLU A 110 6.13 6.74 2.78
CA GLU A 110 5.06 7.62 2.33
C GLU A 110 4.49 7.16 0.98
N ILE A 111 3.16 7.14 0.89
CA ILE A 111 2.43 7.00 -0.37
C ILE A 111 1.93 8.38 -0.78
N TYR A 112 2.07 8.73 -2.06
CA TYR A 112 1.56 9.98 -2.59
C TYR A 112 1.07 9.84 -4.04
N SER A 113 0.10 10.70 -4.40
CA SER A 113 -0.52 10.69 -5.74
C SER A 113 -1.07 9.32 -6.15
N MET A 114 -1.58 8.52 -5.18
CA MET A 114 -2.13 7.21 -5.44
C MET A 114 -3.60 7.29 -5.81
N GLN A 115 -3.99 6.54 -6.82
CA GLN A 115 -5.36 6.28 -7.21
C GLN A 115 -5.55 4.78 -7.43
N ALA A 116 -6.61 4.24 -6.85
CA ALA A 116 -7.07 2.87 -7.10
C ALA A 116 -8.54 2.91 -7.48
N ASN A 117 -8.90 2.25 -8.57
CA ASN A 117 -10.27 2.09 -9.02
C ASN A 117 -10.54 0.61 -9.26
N TRP A 118 -11.72 0.13 -8.92
CA TRP A 118 -12.09 -1.26 -9.15
C TRP A 118 -13.58 -1.39 -9.45
N ASP A 119 -13.90 -2.43 -10.19
CA ASP A 119 -15.27 -2.90 -10.39
C ASP A 119 -15.45 -4.25 -9.69
N GLY A 120 -16.62 -4.49 -9.12
CA GLY A 120 -16.89 -5.65 -8.28
C GLY A 120 -16.62 -5.41 -6.81
N ILE A 121 -16.44 -6.48 -6.06
CA ILE A 121 -16.08 -6.41 -4.64
C ILE A 121 -14.55 -6.23 -4.51
N TRP A 122 -14.13 -5.46 -3.52
CA TRP A 122 -12.70 -5.20 -3.30
C TRP A 122 -11.83 -6.46 -3.15
N SER A 123 -12.35 -7.50 -2.51
CA SER A 123 -11.62 -8.75 -2.26
C SER A 123 -11.40 -9.61 -3.51
N ASP A 124 -12.24 -9.44 -4.55
CA ASP A 124 -12.11 -10.07 -5.86
C ASP A 124 -12.69 -9.16 -6.94
N PRO A 125 -11.95 -8.13 -7.34
CA PRO A 125 -12.44 -7.18 -8.34
C PRO A 125 -12.47 -7.81 -9.73
N VAL A 126 -13.47 -7.44 -10.52
CA VAL A 126 -13.55 -7.80 -11.94
C VAL A 126 -12.47 -7.04 -12.71
N ASN A 127 -12.37 -5.74 -12.47
CA ASN A 127 -11.32 -4.86 -12.96
C ASN A 127 -10.63 -4.18 -11.80
N LEU A 128 -9.35 -3.92 -11.94
CA LEU A 128 -8.53 -3.18 -11.00
C LEU A 128 -7.58 -2.27 -11.76
N SER A 129 -7.44 -1.04 -11.31
CA SER A 129 -6.40 -0.11 -11.77
C SER A 129 -5.82 0.59 -10.55
N VAL A 130 -4.51 0.52 -10.39
CA VAL A 130 -3.76 1.18 -9.31
C VAL A 130 -2.62 1.96 -9.95
N ILE A 131 -2.59 3.26 -9.73
CA ILE A 131 -1.48 4.12 -10.14
C ILE A 131 -1.04 4.91 -8.92
N GLY A 132 0.25 5.00 -8.68
CA GLY A 132 0.73 5.75 -7.53
C GLY A 132 2.24 5.91 -7.48
N LYS A 133 2.66 6.79 -6.57
CA LYS A 133 4.07 6.99 -6.23
C LYS A 133 4.27 6.73 -4.76
N PHE A 134 5.45 6.31 -4.42
CA PHE A 134 5.82 6.00 -3.05
C PHE A 134 7.27 6.40 -2.79
N ASN A 135 7.59 6.66 -1.54
CA ASN A 135 8.92 7.06 -1.13
C ASN A 135 9.30 6.39 0.19
N ASN A 136 10.50 5.84 0.20
CA ASN A 136 11.11 5.23 1.38
C ASN A 136 10.22 4.16 2.03
N ILE A 137 9.56 3.34 1.19
CA ILE A 137 8.73 2.24 1.67
C ILE A 137 9.63 1.13 2.21
N GLY A 138 9.22 0.61 3.37
CA GLY A 138 9.83 -0.57 3.94
C GLY A 138 8.84 -1.35 4.78
N MET A 139 9.17 -2.59 5.04
CA MET A 139 8.41 -3.49 5.90
C MET A 139 9.29 -4.61 6.47
N ASN A 140 8.81 -5.22 7.56
CA ASN A 140 9.41 -6.43 8.09
C ASN A 140 9.09 -7.64 7.20
N SER A 141 9.88 -8.70 7.35
CA SER A 141 9.61 -9.97 6.68
C SER A 141 8.23 -10.54 7.04
N PHE A 142 7.57 -11.12 6.08
CA PHE A 142 6.25 -11.74 6.25
C PHE A 142 6.07 -12.93 5.30
N LYS A 143 5.86 -14.12 5.86
CA LYS A 143 5.82 -15.38 5.10
C LYS A 143 7.09 -15.54 4.25
N SER A 144 6.94 -15.70 2.93
CA SER A 144 8.04 -15.79 1.96
C SER A 144 8.59 -14.44 1.50
N LEU A 145 7.98 -13.32 1.92
CA LEU A 145 8.47 -11.98 1.59
C LEU A 145 9.58 -11.56 2.55
N PRO A 146 10.75 -11.21 2.06
CA PRO A 146 11.85 -10.70 2.89
C PRO A 146 11.55 -9.30 3.44
N ALA A 147 12.25 -8.90 4.48
CA ALA A 147 12.24 -7.53 4.92
C ALA A 147 12.97 -6.63 3.92
N PHE A 148 12.45 -5.44 3.73
CA PHE A 148 13.12 -4.42 2.91
C PHE A 148 12.86 -3.01 3.46
N SER A 149 13.70 -2.07 3.07
CA SER A 149 13.61 -0.66 3.44
C SER A 149 14.08 0.25 2.32
N GLY A 150 13.60 1.48 2.29
CA GLY A 150 14.11 2.50 1.40
C GLY A 150 13.58 2.45 -0.04
N VAL A 151 12.58 1.63 -0.35
CA VAL A 151 12.05 1.52 -1.71
C VAL A 151 11.27 2.78 -2.07
N SER A 152 11.70 3.42 -3.18
CA SER A 152 11.06 4.60 -3.75
C SER A 152 10.77 4.38 -5.23
N GLY A 153 9.66 4.94 -5.73
CA GLY A 153 9.31 4.73 -7.12
C GLY A 153 7.86 5.00 -7.45
N SER A 154 7.39 4.35 -8.51
CA SER A 154 6.01 4.42 -8.97
C SER A 154 5.47 3.04 -9.37
N ILE A 155 4.16 2.89 -9.24
CA ILE A 155 3.42 1.67 -9.62
C ILE A 155 2.30 2.03 -10.60
N ASN A 156 2.12 1.19 -11.60
CA ASN A 156 0.96 1.18 -12.49
C ASN A 156 0.53 -0.28 -12.65
N ALA A 157 -0.57 -0.65 -12.03
CA ALA A 157 -1.01 -2.04 -11.95
C ALA A 157 -2.49 -2.18 -12.27
N GLY A 158 -2.80 -3.23 -13.00
CA GLY A 158 -4.13 -3.77 -13.22
C GLY A 158 -4.35 -5.07 -12.45
N LYS A 159 -5.48 -5.73 -12.71
CA LYS A 159 -5.79 -7.04 -12.10
C LYS A 159 -4.80 -8.12 -12.53
N LYS A 160 -4.36 -8.11 -13.79
CA LYS A 160 -3.56 -9.18 -14.39
C LYS A 160 -2.12 -8.79 -14.70
N SER A 161 -1.83 -7.53 -14.79
CA SER A 161 -0.50 -7.04 -15.16
C SER A 161 -0.18 -5.73 -14.47
N GLY A 162 1.10 -5.40 -14.43
CA GLY A 162 1.55 -4.13 -13.89
C GLY A 162 3.02 -3.89 -14.11
N THR A 163 3.42 -2.67 -13.76
CA THR A 163 4.80 -2.21 -13.78
C THR A 163 5.13 -1.50 -12.48
N LEU A 164 6.33 -1.72 -12.01
CA LEU A 164 6.92 -1.07 -10.85
C LEU A 164 8.23 -0.44 -11.31
N GLU A 165 8.32 0.89 -11.27
CA GLU A 165 9.55 1.63 -11.46
C GLU A 165 10.18 1.90 -10.11
N ILE A 166 11.43 1.52 -9.94
CA ILE A 166 12.18 1.69 -8.71
C ILE A 166 13.29 2.70 -8.96
N SER A 167 13.40 3.69 -8.08
CA SER A 167 14.48 4.66 -8.03
C SER A 167 14.73 5.03 -6.57
N SER A 168 15.56 4.23 -5.93
CA SER A 168 15.79 4.26 -4.50
C SER A 168 17.20 4.71 -4.18
N GLN A 169 17.34 5.52 -3.15
CA GLN A 169 18.61 5.78 -2.45
C GLN A 169 18.53 5.07 -1.09
N GLN A 170 19.63 4.43 -0.69
CA GLN A 170 19.71 3.67 0.57
C GLN A 170 18.65 2.56 0.66
N PHE A 171 18.58 1.73 -0.37
CA PHE A 171 17.73 0.54 -0.38
C PHE A 171 18.35 -0.56 0.47
N GLY A 172 17.60 -1.12 1.40
CA GLY A 172 17.99 -2.27 2.21
C GLY A 172 17.15 -3.49 1.92
N PHE A 173 17.78 -4.65 1.87
CA PHE A 173 17.13 -5.92 1.58
C PHE A 173 17.69 -7.01 2.49
N ASP A 174 16.84 -7.69 3.25
CA ASP A 174 17.22 -8.69 4.23
C ASP A 174 16.78 -10.09 3.78
N LEU A 175 17.74 -10.92 3.48
CA LEU A 175 17.62 -12.33 3.09
C LEU A 175 18.43 -13.20 4.05
N PRO A 176 17.96 -13.44 5.27
CA PRO A 176 18.71 -14.14 6.31
C PRO A 176 19.11 -15.57 5.95
N ASP A 177 18.38 -16.22 5.02
CA ASP A 177 18.70 -17.57 4.53
C ASP A 177 19.88 -17.59 3.54
N LEU A 178 20.24 -16.43 2.95
CA LEU A 178 21.30 -16.32 1.95
C LEU A 178 22.49 -15.47 2.45
N PHE A 179 22.22 -14.45 3.25
CA PHE A 179 23.23 -13.49 3.72
C PHE A 179 23.14 -13.33 5.23
N GLN A 180 24.29 -13.27 5.89
CA GLN A 180 24.36 -13.08 7.35
C GLN A 180 23.92 -11.68 7.78
N GLU A 181 24.11 -10.69 6.91
CA GLU A 181 23.73 -9.29 7.15
C GLU A 181 22.85 -8.77 6.01
N PRO A 182 21.94 -7.82 6.29
CA PRO A 182 21.15 -7.18 5.26
C PRO A 182 22.02 -6.52 4.19
N MET A 183 21.68 -6.68 2.93
CA MET A 183 22.33 -5.95 1.84
C MET A 183 21.83 -4.51 1.79
N LEU A 184 22.76 -3.56 1.78
CA LEU A 184 22.49 -2.14 1.66
C LEU A 184 23.08 -1.61 0.35
N PHE A 185 22.27 -0.83 -0.37
CA PHE A 185 22.63 -0.20 -1.63
C PHE A 185 22.44 1.31 -1.52
N ASP A 186 23.43 2.08 -1.93
CA ASP A 186 23.36 3.54 -1.98
C ASP A 186 22.44 4.00 -3.09
N ASN A 187 22.47 3.30 -4.24
CA ASN A 187 21.57 3.49 -5.36
C ASN A 187 21.00 2.15 -5.82
N PHE A 188 19.71 2.12 -6.05
CA PHE A 188 19.02 0.97 -6.62
C PHE A 188 17.93 1.47 -7.58
N THR A 189 18.06 1.11 -8.85
CA THR A 189 17.09 1.47 -9.88
C THR A 189 16.67 0.26 -10.68
N GLY A 190 15.48 0.30 -11.27
CA GLY A 190 15.03 -0.75 -12.17
C GLY A 190 13.55 -0.72 -12.46
N ASN A 191 13.15 -1.58 -13.39
CA ASN A 191 11.78 -1.79 -13.78
C ASN A 191 11.41 -3.24 -13.57
N VAL A 192 10.33 -3.48 -12.86
CA VAL A 192 9.73 -4.80 -12.69
C VAL A 192 8.37 -4.77 -13.37
N SER A 193 8.14 -5.70 -14.29
CA SER A 193 6.81 -5.91 -14.85
C SER A 193 6.32 -7.31 -14.53
N TRP A 194 5.02 -7.47 -14.44
CA TRP A 194 4.39 -8.77 -14.26
C TRP A 194 3.14 -8.89 -15.10
N GLU A 195 2.85 -10.12 -15.49
CA GLU A 195 1.68 -10.48 -16.27
C GLU A 195 1.18 -11.88 -15.89
N SER A 196 -0.15 -12.02 -15.81
CA SER A 196 -0.85 -13.29 -15.68
C SER A 196 -1.91 -13.39 -16.76
N LEU A 197 -1.90 -14.44 -17.55
CA LEU A 197 -2.85 -14.63 -18.65
C LEU A 197 -4.26 -14.98 -18.15
N SER A 198 -4.35 -15.65 -17.00
CA SER A 198 -5.60 -16.09 -16.36
C SER A 198 -5.49 -15.95 -14.83
N ASN A 199 -6.63 -16.06 -14.13
CA ASN A 199 -6.65 -15.99 -12.66
C ASN A 199 -5.90 -17.14 -11.96
N ASN A 200 -5.64 -18.24 -12.69
CA ASN A 200 -4.95 -19.45 -12.19
C ASN A 200 -3.62 -19.71 -12.91
N ASP A 201 -3.21 -18.85 -13.84
CA ASP A 201 -1.94 -19.05 -14.52
C ASP A 201 -0.77 -18.57 -13.66
N PRO A 202 0.42 -19.15 -13.85
CA PRO A 202 1.64 -18.61 -13.28
C PRO A 202 1.82 -17.14 -13.65
N ILE A 203 2.33 -16.37 -12.73
CA ILE A 203 2.66 -14.96 -12.97
C ILE A 203 4.06 -14.94 -13.58
N LYS A 204 4.17 -14.36 -14.76
CA LYS A 204 5.46 -14.01 -15.36
C LYS A 204 5.92 -12.68 -14.78
N ILE A 205 7.11 -12.66 -14.21
CA ILE A 205 7.77 -11.44 -13.68
C ILE A 205 9.01 -11.19 -14.51
N GLU A 206 9.15 -9.98 -15.04
CA GLU A 206 10.33 -9.55 -15.79
C GLU A 206 11.06 -8.46 -14.99
N LEU A 207 12.35 -8.66 -14.82
CA LEU A 207 13.28 -7.70 -14.25
C LEU A 207 14.05 -7.02 -15.37
N ASN A 208 13.87 -5.73 -15.54
CA ASN A 208 14.47 -4.96 -16.62
C ASN A 208 15.30 -3.79 -16.07
N ASN A 209 16.50 -3.63 -16.61
CA ASN A 209 17.39 -2.51 -16.27
C ASN A 209 17.62 -2.35 -14.75
N ILE A 210 17.70 -3.46 -14.03
CA ILE A 210 18.08 -3.43 -12.61
C ILE A 210 19.53 -2.99 -12.52
N SER A 211 19.79 -1.93 -11.77
CA SER A 211 21.12 -1.43 -11.47
C SER A 211 21.22 -1.15 -9.98
N PHE A 212 22.33 -1.54 -9.38
CA PHE A 212 22.58 -1.35 -7.97
C PHE A 212 24.04 -1.00 -7.71
N GLU A 213 24.26 -0.23 -6.69
CA GLU A 213 25.60 0.27 -6.30
C GLU A 213 25.65 0.52 -4.79
N ASN A 214 26.81 0.19 -4.21
CA ASN A 214 27.24 0.63 -2.89
C ASN A 214 28.76 0.85 -2.87
N ASP A 215 29.33 1.20 -1.72
CA ASP A 215 30.78 1.46 -1.56
C ASP A 215 31.69 0.27 -1.94
N HIS A 216 31.14 -0.95 -2.03
CA HIS A 216 31.95 -2.17 -2.20
C HIS A 216 31.77 -2.80 -3.57
N PHE A 217 30.62 -2.66 -4.20
CA PHE A 217 30.32 -3.25 -5.51
C PHE A 217 29.21 -2.52 -6.24
N SER A 218 29.20 -2.69 -7.55
CA SER A 218 28.12 -2.26 -8.42
C SER A 218 27.79 -3.37 -9.41
N GLY A 219 26.56 -3.37 -9.88
CA GLY A 219 26.12 -4.39 -10.83
C GLY A 219 24.77 -4.09 -11.44
N GLY A 220 24.36 -4.99 -12.32
CA GLY A 220 23.04 -4.96 -12.94
C GLY A 220 22.49 -6.36 -13.10
N ALA A 221 21.17 -6.45 -13.20
CA ALA A 221 20.47 -7.69 -13.42
C ALA A 221 19.31 -7.49 -14.41
N HIS A 222 19.02 -8.55 -15.14
CA HIS A 222 17.84 -8.71 -15.96
C HIS A 222 17.44 -10.18 -15.95
N GLY A 223 16.17 -10.46 -16.12
CA GLY A 223 15.71 -11.84 -16.13
C GLY A 223 14.21 -11.95 -16.14
N THR A 224 13.75 -13.18 -16.27
CA THR A 224 12.34 -13.54 -16.20
C THR A 224 12.17 -14.65 -15.17
N TYR A 225 11.17 -14.48 -14.31
CA TYR A 225 10.80 -15.45 -13.30
C TYR A 225 9.35 -15.87 -13.50
N HIS A 226 9.09 -17.16 -13.48
CA HIS A 226 7.74 -17.72 -13.53
C HIS A 226 7.39 -18.31 -12.17
N THR A 227 6.29 -17.84 -11.58
CA THR A 227 5.79 -18.47 -10.35
C THR A 227 5.17 -19.81 -10.69
N GLU A 228 5.38 -20.83 -9.87
CA GLU A 228 4.69 -22.10 -9.96
C GLU A 228 3.55 -22.19 -8.95
N HIS A 229 2.55 -23.07 -9.21
CA HIS A 229 1.41 -23.28 -8.31
C HIS A 229 1.82 -23.89 -6.96
N ASP A 230 2.90 -24.69 -6.93
CA ASP A 230 3.32 -25.50 -5.78
C ASP A 230 4.83 -25.50 -5.53
N GLY A 231 5.55 -24.38 -5.75
CA GLY A 231 6.99 -24.39 -5.50
C GLY A 231 7.70 -23.03 -5.67
N LEU A 232 9.02 -23.08 -5.54
CA LEU A 232 9.92 -22.01 -5.95
C LEU A 232 9.93 -22.03 -7.48
N GLY A 233 9.39 -20.99 -8.13
CA GLY A 233 9.32 -20.88 -9.58
C GLY A 233 10.68 -21.00 -10.28
N GLU A 234 10.68 -21.07 -11.60
CA GLU A 234 11.88 -21.09 -12.45
C GLU A 234 12.36 -19.67 -12.81
N ILE A 235 13.69 -19.51 -12.84
CA ILE A 235 14.39 -18.27 -13.23
C ILE A 235 14.83 -18.35 -14.69
#